data_dcabb3b1713655341196abeb31914a23
#
_entry.id   dcabb3b1713655341196abeb31914a23
#
_cell.length_a   1.000
_cell.length_b   1.000
_cell.length_c   1.000
_cell.angle_alpha   90.00
_cell.angle_beta   90.00
_cell.angle_gamma   90.00
#
_symmetry.space_group_name_H-M   'P 1'
#
loop_
_entity.id
_entity.type
_entity.pdbx_description
1 polymer ?
#
loop_
_entity_poly.entity_id
_entity_poly.type
_entity_poly.pdbx_seq_one_letter_code
_entity_poly.pdbx_strand_id
1 'polypeptide(L)'
;MSTVVDLDRAVREALQRREKRNFIQAVELVINLKDVDVSKPEKRFSELVELPHGLGSAANSIAVVATGELALRASRSQNVDRVFERQEIEALVGNKKAAKKLVREFDYFLIEPQLVPVAARALGAALGGVGKAPIPIPANVDIDEFAARHKKSVMVRIRKVPQVMCVVGTEEMSADQIMDNARAVIERVISRLENGWANIKSIVLKLSMSAPVKVRPERRR
;
A
#
# COMPACT_ATOMS: atom_id res chain seq x y z
N MET A 1 3.59 -21.46 -17.54
CA MET A 1 2.17 -21.90 -17.41
C MET A 1 1.49 -21.01 -16.42
N SER A 2 0.51 -20.22 -16.85
CA SER A 2 -0.23 -19.31 -15.96
C SER A 2 -1.17 -20.15 -15.10
N THR A 3 -0.92 -20.21 -13.80
CA THR A 3 -1.86 -20.84 -12.86
C THR A 3 -3.02 -19.87 -12.68
N VAL A 4 -4.17 -20.20 -13.23
CA VAL A 4 -5.40 -19.44 -12.98
C VAL A 4 -5.85 -19.77 -11.57
N VAL A 5 -6.14 -18.76 -10.78
CA VAL A 5 -6.66 -18.90 -9.42
C VAL A 5 -8.13 -18.52 -9.40
N ASP A 6 -8.93 -19.30 -8.67
CA ASP A 6 -10.35 -19.06 -8.49
C ASP A 6 -10.58 -17.86 -7.53
N LEU A 7 -10.25 -16.66 -8.04
CA LEU A 7 -10.42 -15.41 -7.32
C LEU A 7 -11.88 -15.02 -7.19
N ASP A 8 -12.69 -15.23 -8.22
CA ASP A 8 -14.10 -14.86 -8.25
C ASP A 8 -14.86 -15.51 -7.08
N ARG A 9 -14.73 -16.82 -6.95
CA ARG A 9 -15.35 -17.55 -5.85
C ARG A 9 -14.87 -17.05 -4.50
N ALA A 10 -13.56 -16.86 -4.34
CA ALA A 10 -12.98 -16.47 -3.05
C ALA A 10 -13.40 -15.07 -2.64
N VAL A 11 -13.48 -14.11 -3.58
CA VAL A 11 -13.94 -12.75 -3.32
C VAL A 11 -15.41 -12.75 -2.94
N ARG A 12 -16.30 -13.42 -3.71
CA ARG A 12 -17.72 -13.51 -3.40
C ARG A 12 -17.98 -14.18 -2.05
N GLU A 13 -17.27 -15.27 -1.75
CA GLU A 13 -17.37 -15.96 -0.46
C GLU A 13 -16.89 -15.05 0.69
N ALA A 14 -15.81 -14.30 0.53
CA ALA A 14 -15.34 -13.35 1.53
C ALA A 14 -16.36 -12.24 1.79
N LEU A 15 -16.98 -11.70 0.73
CA LEU A 15 -18.02 -10.68 0.83
C LEU A 15 -19.31 -11.23 1.46
N GLN A 16 -19.70 -12.47 1.17
CA GLN A 16 -20.84 -13.13 1.81
C GLN A 16 -20.68 -13.33 3.32
N ARG A 17 -19.44 -13.47 3.79
CA ARG A 17 -19.13 -13.57 5.22
C ARG A 17 -19.12 -12.20 5.93
N ARG A 18 -19.59 -11.16 5.26
CA ARG A 18 -19.69 -9.82 5.83
C ARG A 18 -20.72 -9.80 6.96
N GLU A 19 -20.25 -9.41 8.13
CA GLU A 19 -21.11 -9.03 9.25
C GLU A 19 -21.17 -7.51 9.35
N LYS A 20 -22.33 -6.97 9.66
CA LYS A 20 -22.51 -5.52 9.84
C LYS A 20 -21.65 -5.02 10.99
N ARG A 21 -20.81 -4.03 10.73
CA ARG A 21 -19.94 -3.37 11.69
C ARG A 21 -20.19 -1.85 11.67
N ASN A 22 -19.68 -1.14 12.67
CA ASN A 22 -19.77 0.32 12.75
C ASN A 22 -18.65 1.03 11.94
N PHE A 23 -17.99 0.32 11.06
CA PHE A 23 -16.95 0.83 10.16
C PHE A 23 -16.94 0.01 8.88
N ILE A 24 -16.43 0.60 7.81
CA ILE A 24 -16.26 -0.07 6.51
C ILE A 24 -15.07 -1.02 6.60
N GLN A 25 -15.30 -2.30 6.35
CA GLN A 25 -14.24 -3.30 6.43
C GLN A 25 -13.38 -3.28 5.16
N ALA A 26 -12.06 -3.35 5.34
CA ALA A 26 -11.13 -3.56 4.25
C ALA A 26 -11.14 -5.03 3.80
N VAL A 27 -10.92 -5.24 2.50
CA VAL A 27 -10.63 -6.57 1.92
C VAL A 27 -9.12 -6.74 1.90
N GLU A 28 -8.63 -7.68 2.67
CA GLU A 28 -7.22 -7.98 2.85
C GLU A 28 -6.81 -9.19 2.01
N LEU A 29 -5.74 -9.04 1.23
CA LEU A 29 -5.08 -10.11 0.49
C LEU A 29 -3.82 -10.53 1.25
N VAL A 30 -3.71 -11.83 1.52
CA VAL A 30 -2.55 -12.43 2.17
C VAL A 30 -1.96 -13.50 1.24
N ILE A 31 -0.70 -13.33 0.86
CA ILE A 31 0.05 -14.27 0.03
C ILE A 31 1.15 -14.88 0.90
N ASN A 32 0.99 -16.14 1.26
CA ASN A 32 2.01 -16.90 1.98
C ASN A 32 2.99 -17.50 0.98
N LEU A 33 4.27 -17.35 1.25
CA LEU A 33 5.34 -17.84 0.38
C LEU A 33 5.99 -19.09 0.99
N LYS A 34 6.64 -19.87 0.15
CA LYS A 34 7.51 -20.99 0.50
C LYS A 34 8.82 -20.90 -0.27
N ASP A 35 9.86 -21.50 0.28
CA ASP A 35 11.18 -21.56 -0.33
C ASP A 35 11.78 -20.15 -0.63
N VAL A 36 11.43 -19.16 0.21
CA VAL A 36 11.95 -17.79 0.17
C VAL A 36 12.70 -17.52 1.48
N ASP A 37 14.01 -17.45 1.39
CA ASP A 37 14.87 -17.17 2.55
C ASP A 37 14.90 -15.66 2.82
N VAL A 38 14.05 -15.20 3.73
CA VAL A 38 13.96 -13.79 4.11
C VAL A 38 15.14 -13.30 4.97
N SER A 39 16.08 -14.16 5.38
CA SER A 39 17.31 -13.73 6.05
C SER A 39 18.20 -12.95 5.07
N LYS A 40 18.17 -13.31 3.80
CA LYS A 40 18.91 -12.70 2.71
C LYS A 40 18.26 -11.39 2.25
N PRO A 41 18.97 -10.23 2.31
CA PRO A 41 18.42 -8.94 1.90
C PRO A 41 17.90 -8.90 0.46
N GLU A 42 18.57 -9.59 -0.47
CA GLU A 42 18.21 -9.67 -1.88
C GLU A 42 16.87 -10.39 -2.16
N LYS A 43 16.40 -11.20 -1.20
CA LYS A 43 15.10 -11.86 -1.27
C LYS A 43 13.96 -11.00 -0.70
N ARG A 44 14.30 -9.86 -0.11
CA ARG A 44 13.33 -8.91 0.41
C ARG A 44 13.05 -7.86 -0.65
N PHE A 45 11.81 -7.47 -0.77
CA PHE A 45 11.43 -6.34 -1.62
C PHE A 45 10.36 -5.49 -0.96
N SER A 46 10.29 -4.25 -1.41
CA SER A 46 9.21 -3.32 -1.06
C SER A 46 8.88 -2.54 -2.32
N GLU A 47 7.65 -2.64 -2.79
CA GLU A 47 7.22 -2.09 -4.06
C GLU A 47 5.82 -1.51 -3.97
N LEU A 48 5.62 -0.40 -4.67
CA LEU A 48 4.32 0.23 -4.82
C LEU A 48 3.60 -0.42 -6.01
N VAL A 49 2.39 -0.91 -5.77
CA VAL A 49 1.53 -1.50 -6.80
C VAL A 49 0.31 -0.62 -6.97
N GLU A 50 0.14 -0.05 -8.14
CA GLU A 50 -1.05 0.70 -8.49
C GLU A 50 -2.21 -0.28 -8.74
N LEU A 51 -3.34 -0.01 -8.07
CA LEU A 51 -4.54 -0.83 -8.21
C LEU A 51 -5.43 -0.28 -9.32
N PRO A 52 -5.94 -1.12 -10.25
CA PRO A 52 -6.81 -0.66 -11.34
C PRO A 52 -8.00 0.17 -10.87
N HIS A 53 -8.63 -0.22 -9.76
CA HIS A 53 -9.83 0.43 -9.22
C HIS A 53 -9.56 1.21 -7.91
N GLY A 54 -8.28 1.35 -7.50
CA GLY A 54 -7.93 1.97 -6.23
C GLY A 54 -8.51 1.23 -5.02
N LEU A 55 -8.70 1.95 -3.91
CA LEU A 55 -9.14 1.38 -2.63
C LEU A 55 -10.56 1.81 -2.21
N GLY A 56 -11.32 2.44 -3.11
CA GLY A 56 -12.66 2.94 -2.80
C GLY A 56 -12.64 3.98 -1.66
N SER A 57 -13.51 3.79 -0.66
CA SER A 57 -13.59 4.68 0.51
C SER A 57 -12.37 4.63 1.43
N ALA A 58 -11.48 3.64 1.27
CA ALA A 58 -10.21 3.54 1.99
C ALA A 58 -9.02 4.09 1.19
N ALA A 59 -9.25 5.07 0.29
CA ALA A 59 -8.17 5.72 -0.45
C ALA A 59 -7.09 6.27 0.49
N ASN A 60 -5.83 6.10 0.09
CA ASN A 60 -4.70 6.53 0.91
C ASN A 60 -4.70 8.06 1.12
N SER A 61 -4.31 8.48 2.31
CA SER A 61 -4.08 9.88 2.64
C SER A 61 -2.65 10.30 2.29
N ILE A 62 -2.52 11.44 1.58
CA ILE A 62 -1.27 11.91 1.00
C ILE A 62 -0.84 13.22 1.68
N ALA A 63 0.32 13.21 2.31
CA ALA A 63 1.01 14.41 2.77
C ALA A 63 2.12 14.79 1.79
N VAL A 64 2.21 16.06 1.43
CA VAL A 64 3.30 16.60 0.61
C VAL A 64 4.15 17.52 1.48
N VAL A 65 5.47 17.39 1.36
CA VAL A 65 6.44 18.32 1.98
C VAL A 65 7.16 19.04 0.85
N ALA A 66 6.87 20.32 0.67
CA ALA A 66 7.38 21.09 -0.44
C ALA A 66 7.51 22.59 -0.09
N THR A 67 8.19 23.34 -0.94
CA THR A 67 8.36 24.79 -0.84
C THR A 67 8.02 25.48 -2.14
N GLY A 68 7.76 26.79 -2.08
CA GLY A 68 7.58 27.66 -3.24
C GLY A 68 6.49 27.20 -4.20
N GLU A 69 6.82 27.13 -5.49
CA GLU A 69 5.86 26.79 -6.54
C GLU A 69 5.30 25.37 -6.41
N LEU A 70 6.12 24.39 -6.00
CA LEU A 70 5.67 23.02 -5.81
C LEU A 70 4.64 22.92 -4.68
N ALA A 71 4.84 23.65 -3.57
CA ALA A 71 3.86 23.71 -2.47
C ALA A 71 2.53 24.33 -2.94
N LEU A 72 2.59 25.40 -3.76
CA LEU A 72 1.39 26.03 -4.32
C LEU A 72 0.65 25.10 -5.29
N ARG A 73 1.36 24.34 -6.12
CA ARG A 73 0.73 23.34 -7.01
C ARG A 73 0.12 22.20 -6.21
N ALA A 74 0.84 21.70 -5.22
CA ALA A 74 0.35 20.64 -4.34
C ALA A 74 -0.90 21.06 -3.55
N SER A 75 -0.98 22.30 -3.07
CA SER A 75 -2.16 22.82 -2.34
C SER A 75 -3.41 22.99 -3.20
N ARG A 76 -3.25 23.08 -4.52
CA ARG A 76 -4.37 23.14 -5.49
C ARG A 76 -4.84 21.76 -5.94
N SER A 77 -4.04 20.71 -5.69
CA SER A 77 -4.37 19.34 -6.07
C SER A 77 -5.48 18.78 -5.18
N GLN A 78 -6.47 18.14 -5.79
CA GLN A 78 -7.52 17.39 -5.07
C GLN A 78 -7.03 16.03 -4.53
N ASN A 79 -5.85 15.61 -4.97
CA ASN A 79 -5.25 14.34 -4.59
C ASN A 79 -4.27 14.45 -3.41
N VAL A 80 -3.99 15.68 -2.97
CA VAL A 80 -3.14 15.97 -1.81
C VAL A 80 -4.02 16.38 -0.62
N ASP A 81 -3.89 15.68 0.49
CA ASP A 81 -4.74 15.94 1.66
C ASP A 81 -4.14 17.04 2.55
N ARG A 82 -2.81 17.15 2.58
CA ARG A 82 -2.13 18.24 3.30
C ARG A 82 -0.74 18.53 2.72
N VAL A 83 -0.41 19.81 2.67
CA VAL A 83 0.93 20.29 2.34
C VAL A 83 1.59 20.83 3.60
N PHE A 84 2.86 20.48 3.79
CA PHE A 84 3.71 20.95 4.87
C PHE A 84 4.87 21.74 4.28
N GLU A 85 5.09 22.90 4.81
CA GLU A 85 6.27 23.70 4.48
C GLU A 85 7.48 23.27 5.33
N ARG A 86 8.66 23.69 4.89
CA ARG A 86 9.92 23.38 5.57
C ARG A 86 9.90 23.70 7.06
N GLN A 87 9.38 24.87 7.44
CA GLN A 87 9.34 25.33 8.84
C GLN A 87 8.49 24.43 9.72
N GLU A 88 7.35 23.95 9.21
CA GLU A 88 6.46 23.04 9.96
C GLU A 88 7.16 21.70 10.25
N ILE A 89 7.92 21.20 9.27
CA ILE A 89 8.68 19.95 9.44
C ILE A 89 9.88 20.15 10.38
N GLU A 90 10.59 21.27 10.28
CA GLU A 90 11.70 21.61 11.18
C GLU A 90 11.23 21.72 12.65
N ALA A 91 10.04 22.27 12.90
CA ALA A 91 9.46 22.37 14.23
C ALA A 91 9.17 21.01 14.90
N LEU A 92 9.10 19.94 14.11
CA LEU A 92 8.93 18.57 14.60
C LEU A 92 10.24 17.92 15.05
N VAL A 93 11.40 18.50 14.74
CA VAL A 93 12.72 17.99 15.16
C VAL A 93 12.77 18.00 16.69
N GLY A 94 13.05 16.84 17.27
CA GLY A 94 13.06 16.65 18.72
C GLY A 94 11.69 16.32 19.34
N ASN A 95 10.57 16.65 18.68
CA ASN A 95 9.24 16.35 19.18
C ASN A 95 8.72 15.00 18.66
N LYS A 96 9.22 13.91 19.27
CA LYS A 96 8.87 12.54 18.90
C LYS A 96 7.37 12.23 18.96
N LYS A 97 6.64 12.88 19.89
CA LYS A 97 5.18 12.65 20.07
C LYS A 97 4.40 13.24 18.91
N ALA A 98 4.68 14.49 18.53
CA ALA A 98 4.05 15.14 17.40
C ALA A 98 4.39 14.45 16.08
N ALA A 99 5.66 14.08 15.86
CA ALA A 99 6.09 13.33 14.67
C ALA A 99 5.36 11.99 14.54
N LYS A 100 5.21 11.21 15.63
CA LYS A 100 4.45 9.96 15.62
C LYS A 100 2.95 10.16 15.33
N LYS A 101 2.35 11.22 15.85
CA LYS A 101 0.96 11.56 15.57
C LYS A 101 0.79 11.85 14.08
N LEU A 102 1.60 12.76 13.54
CA LEU A 102 1.57 13.14 12.13
C LEU A 102 1.75 11.94 11.18
N VAL A 103 2.72 11.08 11.46
CA VAL A 103 3.00 9.91 10.61
C VAL A 103 1.86 8.88 10.61
N ARG A 104 0.99 8.88 11.61
CA ARG A 104 -0.19 8.02 11.65
C ARG A 104 -1.38 8.57 10.87
N GLU A 105 -1.43 9.90 10.68
CA GLU A 105 -2.52 10.58 9.98
C GLU A 105 -2.46 10.38 8.46
N PHE A 106 -1.27 10.20 7.88
CA PHE A 106 -1.08 10.09 6.43
C PHE A 106 -0.41 8.77 6.05
N ASP A 107 -0.87 8.15 4.95
CA ASP A 107 -0.34 6.89 4.44
C ASP A 107 0.96 7.08 3.68
N TYR A 108 1.07 8.13 2.87
CA TYR A 108 2.26 8.46 2.12
C TYR A 108 2.74 9.88 2.38
N PHE A 109 4.06 10.02 2.41
CA PHE A 109 4.77 11.29 2.51
C PHE A 109 5.57 11.52 1.23
N LEU A 110 5.07 12.39 0.36
CA LEU A 110 5.72 12.82 -0.87
C LEU A 110 6.56 14.04 -0.55
N ILE A 111 7.86 13.98 -0.80
CA ILE A 111 8.80 14.98 -0.29
C ILE A 111 9.62 15.56 -1.43
N GLU A 112 9.68 16.89 -1.52
CA GLU A 112 10.58 17.58 -2.42
C GLU A 112 12.03 17.13 -2.15
N PRO A 113 12.84 16.76 -3.19
CA PRO A 113 14.17 16.18 -2.99
C PRO A 113 15.07 17.00 -2.08
N GLN A 114 15.00 18.32 -2.13
CA GLN A 114 15.78 19.22 -1.30
C GLN A 114 15.41 19.16 0.20
N LEU A 115 14.18 18.74 0.52
CA LEU A 115 13.66 18.64 1.89
C LEU A 115 13.79 17.23 2.48
N VAL A 116 14.20 16.24 1.69
CA VAL A 116 14.38 14.85 2.19
C VAL A 116 15.30 14.77 3.41
N PRO A 117 16.45 15.45 3.48
CA PRO A 117 17.32 15.41 4.67
C PRO A 117 16.64 15.98 5.92
N VAL A 118 15.85 17.06 5.76
CA VAL A 118 15.12 17.70 6.86
C VAL A 118 14.00 16.78 7.35
N ALA A 119 13.20 16.25 6.43
CA ALA A 119 12.13 15.32 6.73
C ALA A 119 12.66 14.02 7.38
N ALA A 120 13.78 13.49 6.90
CA ALA A 120 14.41 12.32 7.50
C ALA A 120 14.84 12.56 8.96
N ARG A 121 15.36 13.74 9.27
CA ARG A 121 15.74 14.14 10.63
C ARG A 121 14.52 14.28 11.54
N ALA A 122 13.45 14.90 11.05
CA ALA A 122 12.23 15.16 11.83
C ALA A 122 11.32 13.93 11.97
N LEU A 123 11.09 13.22 10.87
CA LEU A 123 10.09 12.16 10.75
C LEU A 123 10.67 10.75 10.61
N GLY A 124 11.96 10.60 10.26
CA GLY A 124 12.55 9.33 9.84
C GLY A 124 12.37 8.20 10.86
N ALA A 125 12.61 8.48 12.15
CA ALA A 125 12.40 7.48 13.21
C ALA A 125 10.92 7.10 13.39
N ALA A 126 10.01 8.06 13.21
CA ALA A 126 8.56 7.82 13.31
C ALA A 126 8.05 7.03 12.11
N LEU A 127 8.48 7.39 10.89
CA LEU A 127 8.17 6.69 9.64
C LEU A 127 8.68 5.26 9.67
N GLY A 128 9.95 5.07 10.04
CA GLY A 128 10.56 3.74 10.16
C GLY A 128 9.85 2.85 11.18
N GLY A 129 9.39 3.43 12.30
CA GLY A 129 8.65 2.71 13.34
C GLY A 129 7.31 2.14 12.89
N VAL A 130 6.63 2.78 11.93
CA VAL A 130 5.38 2.28 11.32
C VAL A 130 5.62 1.63 9.96
N GLY A 131 6.88 1.54 9.54
CA GLY A 131 7.26 0.91 8.29
C GLY A 131 6.93 1.73 7.04
N LYS A 132 6.73 3.03 7.17
CA LYS A 132 6.61 3.98 6.05
C LYS A 132 7.99 4.53 5.68
N ALA A 133 8.12 5.03 4.46
CA ALA A 133 9.34 5.69 3.99
C ALA A 133 8.97 7.01 3.30
N PRO A 134 9.85 8.02 3.37
CA PRO A 134 9.67 9.22 2.59
C PRO A 134 9.84 8.88 1.10
N ILE A 135 8.97 9.44 0.25
CA ILE A 135 8.99 9.23 -1.19
C ILE A 135 9.42 10.55 -1.86
N PRO A 136 10.60 10.61 -2.47
CA PRO A 136 11.04 11.81 -3.15
C PRO A 136 10.18 12.05 -4.40
N ILE A 137 9.76 13.30 -4.60
CA ILE A 137 9.02 13.73 -5.80
C ILE A 137 10.02 13.94 -6.93
N PRO A 138 9.89 13.26 -8.08
CA PRO A 138 10.78 13.50 -9.22
C PRO A 138 10.63 14.95 -9.77
N ALA A 139 11.72 15.54 -10.27
CA ALA A 139 11.77 16.95 -10.65
C ALA A 139 10.78 17.36 -11.76
N ASN A 140 10.45 16.45 -12.67
CA ASN A 140 9.63 16.73 -13.87
C ASN A 140 8.26 16.08 -13.85
N VAL A 141 7.73 15.77 -12.66
CA VAL A 141 6.42 15.08 -12.51
C VAL A 141 5.33 16.07 -12.14
N ASP A 142 4.16 15.89 -12.71
CA ASP A 142 2.96 16.57 -12.25
C ASP A 142 2.60 16.02 -10.85
N ILE A 143 2.56 16.92 -9.87
CA ILE A 143 2.28 16.55 -8.48
C ILE A 143 0.88 15.98 -8.30
N ASP A 144 -0.11 16.43 -9.08
CA ASP A 144 -1.47 15.93 -8.99
C ASP A 144 -1.56 14.49 -9.49
N GLU A 145 -0.97 14.19 -10.65
CA GLU A 145 -0.91 12.83 -11.19
C GLU A 145 -0.10 11.90 -10.27
N PHE A 146 1.02 12.39 -9.75
CA PHE A 146 1.86 11.63 -8.83
C PHE A 146 1.14 11.27 -7.52
N ALA A 147 0.42 12.23 -6.94
CA ALA A 147 -0.41 12.02 -5.76
C ALA A 147 -1.59 11.09 -6.06
N ALA A 148 -2.30 11.28 -7.19
CA ALA A 148 -3.40 10.42 -7.63
C ALA A 148 -2.99 8.96 -7.74
N ARG A 149 -1.81 8.71 -8.30
CA ARG A 149 -1.23 7.36 -8.39
C ARG A 149 -1.00 6.74 -7.02
N HIS A 150 -0.45 7.50 -6.07
CA HIS A 150 -0.22 7.00 -4.70
C HIS A 150 -1.53 6.77 -3.94
N LYS A 151 -2.57 7.58 -4.18
CA LYS A 151 -3.91 7.35 -3.61
C LYS A 151 -4.50 5.99 -3.97
N LYS A 152 -4.19 5.48 -5.15
CA LYS A 152 -4.70 4.19 -5.68
C LYS A 152 -3.75 3.03 -5.45
N SER A 153 -2.58 3.26 -4.87
CA SER A 153 -1.53 2.25 -4.77
C SER A 153 -1.45 1.62 -3.40
N VAL A 154 -0.95 0.39 -3.36
CA VAL A 154 -0.64 -0.31 -2.12
C VAL A 154 0.83 -0.70 -2.06
N MET A 155 1.40 -0.66 -0.85
CA MET A 155 2.77 -1.09 -0.62
C MET A 155 2.83 -2.59 -0.38
N VAL A 156 3.42 -3.31 -1.32
CA VAL A 156 3.66 -4.75 -1.27
C VAL A 156 5.10 -5.00 -0.81
N ARG A 157 5.29 -5.78 0.26
CA ARG A 157 6.63 -5.96 0.83
C ARG A 157 6.82 -7.31 1.49
N ILE A 158 8.04 -7.84 1.37
CA ILE A 158 8.56 -8.95 2.16
C ILE A 158 9.67 -8.40 3.07
N ARG A 159 9.58 -8.63 4.36
CA ARG A 159 10.59 -8.18 5.34
C ARG A 159 11.14 -9.32 6.18
N LYS A 160 10.51 -9.62 7.30
CA LYS A 160 10.96 -10.62 8.29
C LYS A 160 10.30 -11.99 8.12
N VAL A 161 9.17 -12.03 7.42
CA VAL A 161 8.35 -13.23 7.23
C VAL A 161 8.15 -13.42 5.72
N PRO A 162 8.17 -14.66 5.20
CA PRO A 162 7.87 -14.94 3.79
C PRO A 162 6.37 -14.83 3.52
N GLN A 163 5.85 -13.61 3.66
CA GLN A 163 4.45 -13.28 3.51
C GLN A 163 4.29 -11.86 3.00
N VAL A 164 3.33 -11.68 2.10
CA VAL A 164 2.86 -10.38 1.64
C VAL A 164 1.43 -10.18 2.14
N MET A 165 1.15 -9.02 2.70
CA MET A 165 -0.18 -8.61 3.13
C MET A 165 -0.45 -7.20 2.64
N CYS A 166 -1.60 -6.98 2.01
CA CYS A 166 -2.06 -5.65 1.61
C CYS A 166 -3.60 -5.60 1.51
N VAL A 167 -4.13 -4.40 1.53
CA VAL A 167 -5.55 -4.13 1.25
C VAL A 167 -5.73 -4.09 -0.26
N VAL A 168 -6.80 -4.71 -0.77
CA VAL A 168 -7.15 -4.73 -2.21
C VAL A 168 -8.49 -4.07 -2.50
N GLY A 169 -9.15 -3.53 -1.50
CA GLY A 169 -10.43 -2.82 -1.62
C GLY A 169 -11.17 -2.74 -0.30
N THR A 170 -12.44 -2.36 -0.38
CA THR A 170 -13.37 -2.33 0.75
C THR A 170 -14.61 -3.17 0.46
N GLU A 171 -15.38 -3.48 1.50
CA GLU A 171 -16.64 -4.24 1.37
C GLU A 171 -17.73 -3.52 0.58
N GLU A 172 -17.54 -2.24 0.24
CA GLU A 172 -18.46 -1.44 -0.58
C GLU A 172 -18.17 -1.56 -2.08
N MET A 173 -16.98 -2.04 -2.44
CA MET A 173 -16.60 -2.24 -3.84
C MET A 173 -17.24 -3.49 -4.42
N SER A 174 -17.43 -3.50 -5.75
CA SER A 174 -17.92 -4.68 -6.44
C SER A 174 -16.91 -5.84 -6.39
N ALA A 175 -17.39 -7.06 -6.46
CA ALA A 175 -16.56 -8.25 -6.48
C ALA A 175 -15.54 -8.20 -7.63
N ASP A 176 -15.95 -7.71 -8.80
CA ASP A 176 -15.10 -7.62 -9.99
C ASP A 176 -13.95 -6.62 -9.79
N GLN A 177 -14.23 -5.45 -9.17
CA GLN A 177 -13.19 -4.46 -8.83
C GLN A 177 -12.16 -5.03 -7.86
N ILE A 178 -12.61 -5.71 -6.81
CA ILE A 178 -11.74 -6.35 -5.82
C ILE A 178 -10.90 -7.46 -6.47
N MET A 179 -11.50 -8.23 -7.37
CA MET A 179 -10.83 -9.31 -8.10
C MET A 179 -9.72 -8.77 -8.99
N ASP A 180 -9.97 -7.68 -9.75
CA ASP A 180 -8.96 -7.06 -10.61
C ASP A 180 -7.81 -6.48 -9.80
N ASN A 181 -8.12 -5.80 -8.68
CA ASN A 181 -7.10 -5.31 -7.76
C ASN A 181 -6.25 -6.46 -7.17
N ALA A 182 -6.90 -7.53 -6.71
CA ALA A 182 -6.20 -8.69 -6.18
C ALA A 182 -5.31 -9.36 -7.23
N ARG A 183 -5.79 -9.47 -8.48
CA ARG A 183 -5.02 -10.00 -9.61
C ARG A 183 -3.77 -9.19 -9.88
N ALA A 184 -3.89 -7.86 -9.95
CA ALA A 184 -2.76 -6.96 -10.16
C ALA A 184 -1.67 -7.13 -9.09
N VAL A 185 -2.06 -7.26 -7.82
CA VAL A 185 -1.12 -7.51 -6.72
C VAL A 185 -0.47 -8.88 -6.84
N ILE A 186 -1.24 -9.94 -7.11
CA ILE A 186 -0.73 -11.31 -7.23
C ILE A 186 0.28 -11.40 -8.37
N GLU A 187 -0.05 -10.87 -9.54
CA GLU A 187 0.83 -10.86 -10.70
C GLU A 187 2.14 -10.11 -10.41
N ARG A 188 2.05 -8.97 -9.71
CA ARG A 188 3.23 -8.21 -9.33
C ARG A 188 4.11 -8.95 -8.34
N VAL A 189 3.54 -9.59 -7.33
CA VAL A 189 4.30 -10.42 -6.37
C VAL A 189 4.99 -11.56 -7.09
N ILE A 190 4.27 -12.28 -7.96
CA ILE A 190 4.82 -13.42 -8.71
C ILE A 190 5.98 -13.01 -9.60
N SER A 191 5.88 -11.85 -10.28
CA SER A 191 6.95 -11.35 -11.14
C SER A 191 8.24 -11.01 -10.39
N ARG A 192 8.17 -10.85 -9.06
CA ARG A 192 9.33 -10.57 -8.20
C ARG A 192 9.93 -11.80 -7.54
N LEU A 193 9.25 -12.93 -7.61
CA LEU A 193 9.72 -14.18 -7.04
C LEU A 193 10.54 -14.97 -8.06
N GLU A 194 11.65 -15.56 -7.63
CA GLU A 194 12.58 -16.29 -8.50
C GLU A 194 11.91 -17.46 -9.24
N ASN A 195 11.09 -18.23 -8.52
CA ASN A 195 10.39 -19.38 -9.09
C ASN A 195 8.90 -19.08 -9.34
N GLY A 196 8.50 -17.79 -9.34
CA GLY A 196 7.15 -17.35 -9.64
C GLY A 196 6.10 -18.08 -8.80
N TRP A 197 5.16 -18.75 -9.46
CA TRP A 197 4.09 -19.51 -8.79
C TRP A 197 4.58 -20.63 -7.87
N ALA A 198 5.73 -21.23 -8.15
CA ALA A 198 6.28 -22.29 -7.31
C ALA A 198 6.62 -21.81 -5.89
N ASN A 199 6.90 -20.52 -5.72
CA ASN A 199 7.12 -19.92 -4.41
C ASN A 199 5.83 -19.61 -3.65
N ILE A 200 4.64 -19.75 -4.24
CA ILE A 200 3.37 -19.51 -3.55
C ILE A 200 2.97 -20.75 -2.73
N LYS A 201 2.81 -20.57 -1.43
CA LYS A 201 2.29 -21.60 -0.51
C LYS A 201 0.77 -21.57 -0.45
N SER A 202 0.20 -20.38 -0.31
CA SER A 202 -1.26 -20.19 -0.29
C SER A 202 -1.60 -18.72 -0.49
N ILE A 203 -2.78 -18.47 -1.05
CA ILE A 203 -3.37 -17.13 -1.16
C ILE A 203 -4.67 -17.15 -0.35
N VAL A 204 -4.92 -16.09 0.39
CA VAL A 204 -6.07 -15.95 1.27
C VAL A 204 -6.66 -14.56 1.11
N LEU A 205 -7.99 -14.47 1.07
CA LEU A 205 -8.76 -13.23 1.14
C LEU A 205 -9.60 -13.22 2.41
N LYS A 206 -9.74 -12.06 3.04
CA LYS A 206 -10.62 -11.87 4.20
C LYS A 206 -11.08 -10.42 4.30
N LEU A 207 -12.21 -10.19 4.94
CA LEU A 207 -12.55 -8.88 5.49
C LEU A 207 -11.83 -8.69 6.83
N SER A 208 -11.64 -7.45 7.26
CA SER A 208 -10.90 -7.11 8.50
C SER A 208 -11.32 -7.96 9.70
N MET A 209 -12.64 -8.23 9.86
CA MET A 209 -13.20 -8.96 10.99
C MET A 209 -13.86 -10.29 10.61
N SER A 210 -13.60 -10.83 9.42
CA SER A 210 -14.18 -12.11 8.97
C SER A 210 -13.18 -13.26 9.01
N ALA A 211 -13.69 -14.48 8.93
CA ALA A 211 -12.87 -15.66 8.75
C ALA A 211 -12.21 -15.66 7.35
N PRO A 212 -10.97 -16.13 7.25
CA PRO A 212 -10.24 -16.14 5.98
C PRO A 212 -10.82 -17.15 4.99
N VAL A 213 -10.78 -16.78 3.69
CA VAL A 213 -11.15 -17.64 2.57
C VAL A 213 -9.90 -17.95 1.75
N LYS A 214 -9.61 -19.24 1.57
CA LYS A 214 -8.49 -19.68 0.73
C LYS A 214 -8.87 -19.58 -0.75
N VAL A 215 -8.01 -18.91 -1.52
CA VAL A 215 -8.05 -18.94 -2.98
C VAL A 215 -7.48 -20.26 -3.46
N ARG A 216 -8.24 -21.02 -4.21
CA ARG A 216 -7.81 -22.32 -4.75
C ARG A 216 -7.15 -22.14 -6.11
N PRO A 217 -6.07 -22.86 -6.42
CA PRO A 217 -5.59 -22.91 -7.79
C PRO A 217 -6.65 -23.58 -8.67
N GLU A 218 -6.99 -22.96 -9.80
CA GLU A 218 -7.84 -23.59 -10.79
C GLU A 218 -7.10 -24.79 -11.38
N ARG A 219 -7.63 -25.97 -11.20
CA ARG A 219 -7.17 -27.16 -11.94
C ARG A 219 -7.65 -26.99 -13.38
N ARG A 220 -6.76 -26.65 -14.30
CA ARG A 220 -7.06 -26.86 -15.73
C ARG A 220 -7.35 -28.36 -15.91
N ARG A 221 -8.58 -28.68 -16.30
CA ARG A 221 -8.95 -29.98 -16.86
C ARG A 221 -8.31 -30.15 -18.22
#